data_600047e56800e583967fa667f6587a9e
#
_entry.id   600047e56800e583967fa667f6587a9e
#
_cell.length_a   1.000
_cell.length_b   1.000
_cell.length_c   1.000
_cell.angle_alpha   90.00
_cell.angle_beta   90.00
_cell.angle_gamma   90.00
#
_symmetry.space_group_name_H-M   'P 1'
#
loop_
_entity.id
_entity.type
_entity.pdbx_description
1 polymer ?
#
loop_
_entity_poly.entity_id
_entity_poly.type
_entity_poly.pdbx_seq_one_letter_code
_entity_poly.pdbx_strand_id
1 'polypeptide(L)'
;MEEQRHIPLPLKYRPNNFSELIGQELMAQTIKNAIKLNRVANAYLLTGVRGVGKTTTARIIAKALNCREVDLSSGEFQEPCGKCDNCIAIAESRSIDVLEMDAASRTGINDIRELIDGVQYAPVSSNFKVYIIDEIHMLSNAAFNGLLKTLEEPPEHVKFIFATTEVRKIPATILSRCQRYDLKRIEPNELSDFFKSICDKEGVPCLLYTSPSPRDRG
;
A
#
# COMPACT_ATOMS: atom_id res chain seq x y z
N MET A 1 13.43 13.48 -30.74
CA MET A 1 13.70 14.15 -29.46
C MET A 1 12.56 13.72 -28.53
N GLU A 2 12.80 12.73 -27.66
CA GLU A 2 11.83 12.34 -26.65
C GLU A 2 11.76 13.47 -25.61
N GLU A 3 10.61 14.11 -25.50
CA GLU A 3 10.32 15.01 -24.37
C GLU A 3 10.48 14.22 -23.07
N GLN A 4 11.55 14.46 -22.35
CA GLN A 4 11.71 13.93 -20.99
C GLN A 4 10.58 14.51 -20.14
N ARG A 5 9.49 13.75 -19.99
CA ARG A 5 8.41 14.11 -19.04
C ARG A 5 9.04 14.26 -17.67
N HIS A 6 9.03 15.47 -17.14
CA HIS A 6 9.53 15.77 -15.81
C HIS A 6 8.70 15.02 -14.77
N ILE A 7 9.24 13.91 -14.25
CA ILE A 7 8.58 13.13 -13.19
C ILE A 7 8.93 13.79 -11.85
N PRO A 8 7.94 14.21 -11.04
CA PRO A 8 8.18 14.75 -9.72
C PRO A 8 8.98 13.79 -8.83
N LEU A 9 9.95 14.29 -8.06
CA LEU A 9 10.84 13.49 -7.22
C LEU A 9 10.09 12.50 -6.29
N PRO A 10 8.96 12.86 -5.65
CA PRO A 10 8.20 11.92 -4.81
C PRO A 10 7.63 10.71 -5.58
N LEU A 11 7.41 10.84 -6.87
CA LEU A 11 6.98 9.72 -7.73
C LEU A 11 8.18 8.94 -8.24
N LYS A 12 9.28 9.63 -8.62
CA LYS A 12 10.52 9.01 -9.12
C LYS A 12 11.17 8.11 -8.07
N TYR A 13 11.17 8.55 -6.79
CA TYR A 13 11.79 7.84 -5.67
C TYR A 13 10.78 7.12 -4.76
N ARG A 14 9.58 6.85 -5.29
CA ARG A 14 8.58 6.07 -4.56
C ARG A 14 9.05 4.62 -4.42
N PRO A 15 9.11 4.05 -3.20
CA PRO A 15 9.50 2.67 -2.98
C PRO A 15 8.69 1.69 -3.83
N ASN A 16 9.38 0.72 -4.45
CA ASN A 16 8.79 -0.28 -5.33
C ASN A 16 8.77 -1.68 -4.74
N ASN A 17 9.55 -1.92 -3.71
CA ASN A 17 9.67 -3.19 -3.00
C ASN A 17 9.82 -2.96 -1.48
N PHE A 18 9.80 -4.03 -0.70
CA PHE A 18 9.89 -3.93 0.77
C PHE A 18 11.27 -3.47 1.24
N SER A 19 12.32 -3.77 0.50
CA SER A 19 13.70 -3.40 0.88
C SER A 19 13.96 -1.90 0.72
N GLU A 20 13.15 -1.19 -0.06
CA GLU A 20 13.19 0.26 -0.22
C GLU A 20 12.33 1.01 0.81
N LEU A 21 11.53 0.30 1.63
CA LEU A 21 10.73 0.92 2.68
C LEU A 21 11.63 1.29 3.87
N ILE A 22 11.68 2.56 4.20
CA ILE A 22 12.50 3.09 5.29
C ILE A 22 11.69 3.13 6.58
N GLY A 23 12.28 2.66 7.70
CA GLY A 23 11.68 2.70 9.02
C GLY A 23 10.49 1.74 9.21
N GLN A 24 10.29 0.76 8.31
CA GLN A 24 9.18 -0.19 8.35
C GLN A 24 9.66 -1.65 8.33
N GLU A 25 10.88 -1.93 8.76
CA GLU A 25 11.57 -3.23 8.62
C GLU A 25 10.80 -4.37 9.28
N LEU A 26 10.29 -4.15 10.50
CA LEU A 26 9.54 -5.17 11.24
C LEU A 26 8.24 -5.56 10.54
N MET A 27 7.50 -4.57 10.02
CA MET A 27 6.29 -4.81 9.25
C MET A 27 6.61 -5.54 7.95
N ALA A 28 7.61 -5.07 7.21
CA ALA A 28 8.08 -5.70 5.98
C ALA A 28 8.48 -7.16 6.22
N GLN A 29 9.28 -7.44 7.27
CA GLN A 29 9.70 -8.79 7.61
C GLN A 29 8.52 -9.69 7.99
N THR A 30 7.53 -9.16 8.71
CA THR A 30 6.34 -9.94 9.10
C THR A 30 5.53 -10.34 7.87
N ILE A 31 5.33 -9.42 6.92
CA ILE A 31 4.61 -9.71 5.67
C ILE A 31 5.40 -10.68 4.80
N LYS A 32 6.72 -10.50 4.65
CA LYS A 32 7.61 -11.43 3.94
C LYS A 32 7.50 -12.84 4.50
N ASN A 33 7.54 -12.98 5.82
CA ASN A 33 7.40 -14.27 6.49
C ASN A 33 6.02 -14.90 6.27
N ALA A 34 4.94 -14.09 6.30
CA ALA A 34 3.58 -14.57 6.04
C ALA A 34 3.46 -15.11 4.60
N ILE A 35 4.01 -14.41 3.62
CA ILE A 35 4.05 -14.85 2.22
C ILE A 35 4.86 -16.15 2.09
N LYS A 36 6.06 -16.20 2.67
CA LYS A 36 6.93 -17.37 2.68
C LYS A 36 6.23 -18.62 3.23
N LEU A 37 5.43 -18.47 4.28
CA LEU A 37 4.70 -19.54 4.93
C LEU A 37 3.34 -19.85 4.27
N ASN A 38 3.04 -19.22 3.13
CA ASN A 38 1.74 -19.29 2.46
C ASN A 38 0.55 -18.98 3.39
N ARG A 39 0.77 -18.04 4.35
CA ARG A 39 -0.22 -17.57 5.33
C ARG A 39 -0.60 -16.12 5.08
N VAL A 40 -0.94 -15.84 3.82
CA VAL A 40 -1.36 -14.50 3.39
C VAL A 40 -2.71 -14.17 3.99
N ALA A 41 -2.81 -13.07 4.74
CA ALA A 41 -4.09 -12.63 5.30
C ALA A 41 -5.08 -12.24 4.19
N ASN A 42 -6.38 -12.40 4.46
CA ASN A 42 -7.42 -11.96 3.53
C ASN A 42 -7.65 -10.45 3.60
N ALA A 43 -7.39 -9.84 4.76
CA ALA A 43 -7.49 -8.40 4.93
C ALA A 43 -6.33 -7.85 5.75
N TYR A 44 -5.71 -6.78 5.24
CA TYR A 44 -4.67 -5.99 5.89
C TYR A 44 -5.23 -4.63 6.28
N LEU A 45 -4.82 -4.12 7.43
CA LEU A 45 -5.12 -2.75 7.85
C LEU A 45 -3.83 -2.00 8.14
N LEU A 46 -3.50 -1.05 7.29
CA LEU A 46 -2.34 -0.17 7.43
C LEU A 46 -2.75 1.11 8.15
N THR A 47 -2.17 1.37 9.30
CA THR A 47 -2.50 2.54 10.12
C THR A 47 -1.27 3.44 10.26
N GLY A 48 -1.50 4.72 10.50
CA GLY A 48 -0.42 5.68 10.68
C GLY A 48 -0.78 7.07 10.18
N VAL A 49 0.05 8.05 10.53
CA VAL A 49 -0.16 9.46 10.14
C VAL A 49 -0.17 9.64 8.62
N ARG A 50 -0.71 10.76 8.17
CA ARG A 50 -0.69 11.12 6.74
C ARG A 50 0.76 11.23 6.25
N GLY A 51 1.03 10.70 5.06
CA GLY A 51 2.36 10.76 4.42
C GLY A 51 3.36 9.70 4.89
N VAL A 52 3.00 8.79 5.81
CA VAL A 52 3.91 7.73 6.32
C VAL A 52 4.16 6.59 5.32
N GLY A 53 3.46 6.59 4.18
CA GLY A 53 3.65 5.58 3.13
C GLY A 53 2.60 4.47 3.09
N LYS A 54 1.42 4.63 3.75
CA LYS A 54 0.35 3.60 3.78
C LYS A 54 -0.02 3.10 2.38
N THR A 55 -0.38 4.00 1.48
CA THR A 55 -0.78 3.66 0.10
C THR A 55 0.38 3.06 -0.71
N THR A 56 1.62 3.52 -0.46
CA THR A 56 2.83 2.93 -1.06
C THR A 56 3.03 1.50 -0.60
N THR A 57 2.95 1.26 0.71
CA THR A 57 3.03 -0.08 1.31
C THR A 57 1.93 -1.00 0.78
N ALA A 58 0.68 -0.50 0.66
CA ALA A 58 -0.42 -1.27 0.08
C ALA A 58 -0.11 -1.75 -1.34
N ARG A 59 0.45 -0.88 -2.18
CA ARG A 59 0.86 -1.25 -3.56
C ARG A 59 2.03 -2.23 -3.58
N ILE A 60 2.97 -2.14 -2.64
CA ILE A 60 4.08 -3.10 -2.53
C ILE A 60 3.55 -4.48 -2.16
N ILE A 61 2.62 -4.56 -1.20
CA ILE A 61 1.95 -5.82 -0.85
C ILE A 61 1.21 -6.39 -2.07
N ALA A 62 0.43 -5.57 -2.78
CA ALA A 62 -0.28 -5.99 -3.98
C ALA A 62 0.68 -6.49 -5.08
N LYS A 63 1.84 -5.82 -5.27
CA LYS A 63 2.89 -6.28 -6.19
C LYS A 63 3.48 -7.62 -5.76
N ALA A 64 3.79 -7.80 -4.47
CA ALA A 64 4.36 -9.05 -3.95
C ALA A 64 3.42 -10.24 -4.15
N LEU A 65 2.11 -10.02 -4.05
CA LEU A 65 1.09 -11.06 -4.26
C LEU A 65 0.85 -11.38 -5.76
N ASN A 66 1.08 -10.41 -6.65
CA ASN A 66 0.68 -10.49 -8.06
C ASN A 66 1.86 -10.39 -9.05
N CYS A 67 3.09 -10.34 -8.57
CA CYS A 67 4.26 -10.34 -9.43
C CYS A 67 4.40 -11.69 -10.16
N ARG A 68 4.58 -11.66 -11.48
CA ARG A 68 4.71 -12.89 -12.29
C ARG A 68 6.01 -13.65 -12.05
N GLU A 69 7.05 -12.95 -11.59
CA GLU A 69 8.37 -13.53 -11.30
C GLU A 69 8.46 -14.12 -9.88
N VAL A 70 7.43 -13.92 -9.05
CA VAL A 70 7.38 -14.43 -7.69
C VAL A 70 6.58 -15.72 -7.66
N ASP A 71 7.23 -16.81 -7.27
CA ASP A 71 6.57 -18.08 -7.00
C ASP A 71 6.17 -18.16 -5.52
N LEU A 72 4.88 -17.94 -5.26
CA LEU A 72 4.32 -18.00 -3.91
C LEU A 72 4.32 -19.43 -3.31
N SER A 73 4.50 -20.46 -4.13
CA SER A 73 4.53 -21.86 -3.71
C SER A 73 5.93 -22.36 -3.33
N SER A 74 6.97 -21.61 -3.68
CA SER A 74 8.38 -22.02 -3.48
C SER A 74 8.82 -22.13 -2.01
N GLY A 75 8.04 -21.58 -1.07
CA GLY A 75 8.43 -21.49 0.34
C GLY A 75 9.56 -20.50 0.62
N GLU A 76 9.97 -19.71 -0.38
CA GLU A 76 10.93 -18.62 -0.25
C GLU A 76 10.27 -17.30 -0.63
N PHE A 77 10.59 -16.25 0.12
CA PHE A 77 10.13 -14.91 -0.23
C PHE A 77 11.04 -14.30 -1.30
N GLN A 78 10.42 -13.83 -2.38
CA GLN A 78 11.08 -13.05 -3.41
C GLN A 78 10.48 -11.64 -3.46
N GLU A 79 11.34 -10.62 -3.61
CA GLU A 79 10.85 -9.25 -3.80
C GLU A 79 10.13 -9.11 -5.15
N PRO A 80 9.08 -8.28 -5.24
CA PRO A 80 8.44 -8.01 -6.52
C PRO A 80 9.44 -7.42 -7.50
N CYS A 81 9.47 -7.94 -8.72
CA CYS A 81 10.51 -7.60 -9.72
C CYS A 81 10.45 -6.13 -10.20
N GLY A 82 9.32 -5.45 -10.04
CA GLY A 82 9.11 -4.06 -10.47
C GLY A 82 9.05 -3.86 -11.99
N LYS A 83 9.28 -4.90 -12.80
CA LYS A 83 9.47 -4.82 -14.26
C LYS A 83 8.39 -5.55 -15.06
N CYS A 84 7.74 -6.58 -14.51
CA CYS A 84 6.68 -7.30 -15.22
C CYS A 84 5.43 -6.42 -15.38
N ASP A 85 4.56 -6.79 -16.33
CA ASP A 85 3.34 -6.03 -16.65
C ASP A 85 2.48 -5.76 -15.42
N ASN A 86 2.33 -6.75 -14.53
CA ASN A 86 1.55 -6.60 -13.30
C ASN A 86 2.19 -5.56 -12.37
N CYS A 87 3.51 -5.62 -12.15
CA CYS A 87 4.21 -4.67 -11.30
C CYS A 87 4.10 -3.23 -11.84
N ILE A 88 4.25 -3.05 -13.15
CA ILE A 88 4.12 -1.74 -13.80
C ILE A 88 2.67 -1.25 -13.72
N ALA A 89 1.69 -2.08 -14.07
CA ALA A 89 0.28 -1.72 -14.01
C ALA A 89 -0.18 -1.31 -12.59
N ILE A 90 0.31 -2.01 -11.55
CA ILE A 90 0.02 -1.66 -10.15
C ILE A 90 0.70 -0.34 -9.77
N ALA A 91 1.95 -0.12 -10.18
CA ALA A 91 2.65 1.14 -9.90
C ALA A 91 1.93 2.35 -10.50
N GLU A 92 1.38 2.20 -11.69
CA GLU A 92 0.66 3.24 -12.44
C GLU A 92 -0.85 3.30 -12.13
N SER A 93 -1.35 2.50 -11.17
CA SER A 93 -2.79 2.42 -10.80
C SER A 93 -3.72 2.10 -11.98
N ARG A 94 -3.25 1.29 -12.94
CA ARG A 94 -4.02 0.87 -14.13
C ARG A 94 -4.26 -0.65 -14.20
N SER A 95 -3.97 -1.37 -13.11
CA SER A 95 -4.23 -2.81 -13.03
C SER A 95 -5.72 -3.10 -12.97
N ILE A 96 -6.18 -4.10 -13.73
CA ILE A 96 -7.57 -4.59 -13.71
C ILE A 96 -7.85 -5.40 -12.44
N ASP A 97 -6.83 -6.11 -11.93
CA ASP A 97 -6.96 -6.99 -10.78
C ASP A 97 -6.58 -6.33 -9.45
N VAL A 98 -6.00 -5.11 -9.49
CA VAL A 98 -5.69 -4.32 -8.30
C VAL A 98 -6.44 -3.00 -8.38
N LEU A 99 -7.54 -2.94 -7.66
CA LEU A 99 -8.46 -1.81 -7.65
C LEU A 99 -8.16 -0.92 -6.45
N GLU A 100 -7.80 0.33 -6.73
CA GLU A 100 -7.50 1.32 -5.69
C GLU A 100 -8.61 2.37 -5.66
N MET A 101 -9.18 2.59 -4.48
CA MET A 101 -10.15 3.66 -4.26
C MET A 101 -9.82 4.45 -2.99
N ASP A 102 -10.11 5.74 -3.04
CA ASP A 102 -10.08 6.64 -1.90
C ASP A 102 -11.49 6.80 -1.34
N ALA A 103 -11.69 6.33 -0.10
CA ALA A 103 -12.98 6.43 0.57
C ALA A 103 -13.39 7.88 0.91
N ALA A 104 -12.45 8.84 0.89
CA ALA A 104 -12.78 10.25 1.06
C ALA A 104 -13.54 10.81 -0.14
N SER A 105 -13.29 10.30 -1.35
CA SER A 105 -13.97 10.71 -2.58
C SER A 105 -15.16 9.81 -2.96
N ARG A 106 -15.23 8.58 -2.40
CA ARG A 106 -16.26 7.57 -2.67
C ARG A 106 -16.78 6.98 -1.37
N THR A 107 -17.61 7.74 -0.68
CA THR A 107 -18.14 7.38 0.66
C THR A 107 -19.44 6.58 0.62
N GLY A 108 -20.05 6.46 -0.55
CA GLY A 108 -21.39 5.91 -0.75
C GLY A 108 -21.45 4.39 -0.64
N ILE A 109 -22.62 3.89 -0.22
CA ILE A 109 -22.89 2.46 -0.20
C ILE A 109 -22.88 1.85 -1.62
N ASN A 110 -23.22 2.63 -2.64
CA ASN A 110 -23.26 2.16 -4.03
C ASN A 110 -21.85 1.87 -4.55
N ASP A 111 -20.87 2.72 -4.23
CA ASP A 111 -19.45 2.51 -4.60
C ASP A 111 -18.92 1.19 -4.01
N ILE A 112 -19.28 0.91 -2.75
CA ILE A 112 -18.90 -0.33 -2.08
C ILE A 112 -19.67 -1.53 -2.63
N ARG A 113 -20.94 -1.38 -3.02
CA ARG A 113 -21.69 -2.47 -3.68
C ARG A 113 -21.07 -2.88 -5.00
N GLU A 114 -20.72 -1.92 -5.86
CA GLU A 114 -20.00 -2.21 -7.12
C GLU A 114 -18.69 -2.97 -6.87
N LEU A 115 -17.96 -2.58 -5.81
CA LEU A 115 -16.75 -3.27 -5.41
C LEU A 115 -17.06 -4.71 -4.97
N ILE A 116 -18.09 -4.91 -4.11
CA ILE A 116 -18.49 -6.22 -3.59
C ILE A 116 -19.00 -7.12 -4.72
N ASP A 117 -19.77 -6.59 -5.65
CA ASP A 117 -20.24 -7.35 -6.82
C ASP A 117 -19.05 -7.82 -7.68
N GLY A 118 -18.01 -6.99 -7.75
CA GLY A 118 -16.76 -7.34 -8.40
C GLY A 118 -15.94 -8.46 -7.74
N VAL A 119 -16.12 -8.68 -6.43
CA VAL A 119 -15.38 -9.68 -5.64
C VAL A 119 -15.64 -11.12 -6.11
N GLN A 120 -16.81 -11.40 -6.64
CA GLN A 120 -17.19 -12.75 -7.09
C GLN A 120 -16.42 -13.20 -8.33
N TYR A 121 -15.87 -12.28 -9.09
CA TYR A 121 -15.13 -12.60 -10.32
C TYR A 121 -13.67 -12.91 -10.04
N ALA A 122 -13.16 -13.98 -10.63
CA ALA A 122 -11.75 -14.32 -10.57
C ALA A 122 -10.86 -13.22 -11.19
N PRO A 123 -9.58 -13.13 -10.77
CA PRO A 123 -8.63 -12.22 -11.41
C PRO A 123 -8.39 -12.61 -12.87
N VAL A 124 -8.10 -11.63 -13.72
CA VAL A 124 -7.93 -11.80 -15.17
C VAL A 124 -6.48 -12.18 -15.51
N SER A 125 -5.51 -11.55 -14.89
CA SER A 125 -4.09 -11.67 -15.24
C SER A 125 -3.15 -11.88 -14.05
N SER A 126 -3.69 -11.81 -12.83
CA SER A 126 -2.94 -11.85 -11.57
C SER A 126 -3.31 -13.08 -10.74
N ASN A 127 -2.54 -13.37 -9.68
CA ASN A 127 -2.86 -14.47 -8.76
C ASN A 127 -4.04 -14.11 -7.86
N PHE A 128 -4.13 -12.84 -7.45
CA PHE A 128 -5.16 -12.33 -6.55
C PHE A 128 -5.82 -11.08 -7.09
N LYS A 129 -7.10 -10.94 -6.80
CA LYS A 129 -7.84 -9.70 -6.95
C LYS A 129 -7.68 -8.88 -5.67
N VAL A 130 -7.02 -7.74 -5.76
CA VAL A 130 -6.66 -6.93 -4.58
C VAL A 130 -7.46 -5.64 -4.57
N TYR A 131 -8.11 -5.35 -3.45
CA TYR A 131 -8.86 -4.12 -3.24
C TYR A 131 -8.12 -3.25 -2.23
N ILE A 132 -7.58 -2.12 -2.68
CA ILE A 132 -6.92 -1.12 -1.83
C ILE A 132 -7.95 -0.01 -1.55
N ILE A 133 -8.31 0.17 -0.27
CA ILE A 133 -9.23 1.22 0.14
C ILE A 133 -8.48 2.17 1.07
N ASP A 134 -8.15 3.36 0.54
CA ASP A 134 -7.48 4.40 1.32
C ASP A 134 -8.49 5.20 2.12
N GLU A 135 -8.07 5.69 3.30
CA GLU A 135 -8.86 6.41 4.29
C GLU A 135 -10.22 5.75 4.59
N ILE A 136 -10.19 4.41 4.78
CA ILE A 136 -11.40 3.58 4.99
C ILE A 136 -12.33 4.13 6.08
N HIS A 137 -11.83 4.89 7.06
CA HIS A 137 -12.63 5.50 8.12
C HIS A 137 -13.65 6.54 7.62
N MET A 138 -13.55 6.96 6.35
CA MET A 138 -14.51 7.87 5.69
C MET A 138 -15.74 7.13 5.16
N LEU A 139 -15.74 5.80 5.15
CA LEU A 139 -16.92 5.03 4.73
C LEU A 139 -18.10 5.20 5.68
N SER A 140 -19.30 5.21 5.13
CA SER A 140 -20.52 5.19 5.91
C SER A 140 -20.71 3.86 6.66
N ASN A 141 -21.48 3.86 7.75
CA ASN A 141 -21.81 2.63 8.48
C ASN A 141 -22.49 1.58 7.58
N ALA A 142 -23.30 2.01 6.63
CA ALA A 142 -23.95 1.13 5.66
C ALA A 142 -22.95 0.48 4.72
N ALA A 143 -21.88 1.21 4.31
CA ALA A 143 -20.79 0.68 3.50
C ALA A 143 -19.94 -0.32 4.28
N PHE A 144 -19.63 -0.05 5.55
CA PHE A 144 -18.94 -1.01 6.42
C PHE A 144 -19.75 -2.31 6.57
N ASN A 145 -21.06 -2.20 6.82
CA ASN A 145 -21.92 -3.38 6.92
C ASN A 145 -21.97 -4.20 5.62
N GLY A 146 -21.92 -3.54 4.47
CA GLY A 146 -21.81 -4.21 3.19
C GLY A 146 -20.52 -5.04 3.05
N LEU A 147 -19.39 -4.52 3.53
CA LEU A 147 -18.10 -5.21 3.50
C LEU A 147 -18.01 -6.41 4.46
N LEU A 148 -18.76 -6.40 5.58
CA LEU A 148 -18.63 -7.42 6.63
C LEU A 148 -18.82 -8.83 6.10
N LYS A 149 -19.86 -9.09 5.30
CA LYS A 149 -20.14 -10.44 4.75
C LYS A 149 -18.95 -10.95 3.94
N THR A 150 -18.37 -10.10 3.10
CA THR A 150 -17.22 -10.46 2.27
C THR A 150 -15.93 -10.65 3.09
N LEU A 151 -15.79 -9.92 4.20
CA LEU A 151 -14.65 -10.09 5.12
C LEU A 151 -14.77 -11.31 6.04
N GLU A 152 -16.00 -11.80 6.28
CA GLU A 152 -16.26 -13.04 7.03
C GLU A 152 -15.93 -14.27 6.20
N GLU A 153 -16.37 -14.28 4.96
CA GLU A 153 -16.20 -15.41 4.02
C GLU A 153 -15.59 -14.89 2.69
N PRO A 154 -14.34 -14.41 2.71
CA PRO A 154 -13.72 -13.89 1.50
C PRO A 154 -13.38 -15.02 0.55
N PRO A 155 -13.63 -14.88 -0.78
CA PRO A 155 -13.12 -15.80 -1.76
C PRO A 155 -11.60 -15.91 -1.68
N GLU A 156 -11.03 -17.08 -1.89
CA GLU A 156 -9.57 -17.33 -1.75
C GLU A 156 -8.72 -16.41 -2.62
N HIS A 157 -9.23 -16.07 -3.79
CA HIS A 157 -8.57 -15.19 -4.77
C HIS A 157 -8.66 -13.71 -4.44
N VAL A 158 -9.36 -13.31 -3.36
CA VAL A 158 -9.56 -11.90 -3.00
C VAL A 158 -8.73 -11.52 -1.79
N LYS A 159 -8.11 -10.34 -1.88
CA LYS A 159 -7.37 -9.73 -0.78
C LYS A 159 -7.78 -8.27 -0.62
N PHE A 160 -7.96 -7.85 0.63
CA PHE A 160 -8.25 -6.46 0.98
C PHE A 160 -7.04 -5.80 1.64
N ILE A 161 -6.77 -4.56 1.28
CA ILE A 161 -5.75 -3.75 1.93
C ILE A 161 -6.39 -2.40 2.27
N PHE A 162 -6.64 -2.19 3.54
CA PHE A 162 -7.22 -0.96 4.06
C PHE A 162 -6.13 -0.03 4.58
N ALA A 163 -6.27 1.25 4.34
CA ALA A 163 -5.40 2.26 4.92
C ALA A 163 -6.23 3.30 5.69
N THR A 164 -5.71 3.78 6.81
CA THR A 164 -6.40 4.79 7.62
C THR A 164 -5.43 5.63 8.45
N THR A 165 -5.82 6.87 8.68
CA THR A 165 -5.20 7.76 9.66
C THR A 165 -5.92 7.67 11.02
N GLU A 166 -7.18 7.18 11.07
CA GLU A 166 -8.04 7.20 12.24
C GLU A 166 -8.66 5.84 12.56
N VAL A 167 -7.86 4.98 13.21
CA VAL A 167 -8.29 3.61 13.59
C VAL A 167 -9.55 3.60 14.48
N ARG A 168 -9.68 4.61 15.35
CA ARG A 168 -10.80 4.68 16.32
C ARG A 168 -12.16 4.83 15.65
N LYS A 169 -12.21 5.26 14.40
CA LYS A 169 -13.46 5.40 13.63
C LYS A 169 -13.87 4.11 12.91
N ILE A 170 -13.00 3.09 12.89
CA ILE A 170 -13.29 1.82 12.24
C ILE A 170 -14.05 0.91 13.22
N PRO A 171 -15.17 0.29 12.80
CA PRO A 171 -15.90 -0.66 13.64
C PRO A 171 -15.03 -1.83 14.10
N ALA A 172 -15.19 -2.26 15.35
CA ALA A 172 -14.46 -3.38 15.93
C ALA A 172 -14.67 -4.69 15.13
N THR A 173 -15.82 -4.85 14.50
CA THR A 173 -16.17 -5.97 13.64
C THR A 173 -15.28 -6.06 12.39
N ILE A 174 -14.83 -4.94 11.85
CA ILE A 174 -13.85 -4.88 10.75
C ILE A 174 -12.45 -5.13 11.30
N LEU A 175 -12.08 -4.46 12.41
CA LEU A 175 -10.75 -4.59 13.01
C LEU A 175 -10.39 -6.03 13.36
N SER A 176 -11.35 -6.79 13.88
CA SER A 176 -11.15 -8.20 14.29
C SER A 176 -10.87 -9.15 13.13
N ARG A 177 -11.15 -8.75 11.89
CA ARG A 177 -10.95 -9.53 10.66
C ARG A 177 -9.74 -9.10 9.84
N CYS A 178 -9.06 -8.05 10.28
CA CYS A 178 -7.89 -7.51 9.60
C CYS A 178 -6.59 -7.80 10.35
N GLN A 179 -5.55 -8.14 9.63
CA GLN A 179 -4.20 -8.11 10.17
C GLN A 179 -3.71 -6.66 10.17
N ARG A 180 -3.54 -6.10 11.37
CA ARG A 180 -3.18 -4.69 11.54
C ARG A 180 -1.66 -4.49 11.55
N TYR A 181 -1.22 -3.44 10.86
CA TYR A 181 0.14 -2.94 10.86
C TYR A 181 0.15 -1.43 11.13
N ASP A 182 0.87 -1.03 12.17
CA ASP A 182 1.01 0.37 12.55
C ASP A 182 2.32 0.91 11.96
N LEU A 183 2.22 1.72 10.89
CA LEU A 183 3.36 2.34 10.24
C LEU A 183 3.88 3.50 11.10
N LYS A 184 5.18 3.49 11.35
CA LYS A 184 5.86 4.50 12.15
C LYS A 184 6.35 5.66 11.30
N ARG A 185 6.48 6.82 11.90
CA ARG A 185 7.23 7.92 11.27
C ARG A 185 8.68 7.52 11.13
N ILE A 186 9.28 7.90 10.01
CA ILE A 186 10.71 7.74 9.79
C ILE A 186 11.45 8.65 10.77
N GLU A 187 12.48 8.14 11.41
CA GLU A 187 13.32 8.92 12.31
C GLU A 187 14.08 10.03 11.54
N PRO A 188 14.30 11.22 12.16
CA PRO A 188 14.92 12.33 11.46
C PRO A 188 16.27 12.02 10.83
N ASN A 189 17.09 11.16 11.48
CA ASN A 189 18.40 10.76 10.98
C ASN A 189 18.26 9.90 9.71
N GLU A 190 17.40 8.88 9.74
CA GLU A 190 17.12 8.02 8.58
C GLU A 190 16.57 8.82 7.40
N LEU A 191 15.67 9.78 7.69
CA LEU A 191 15.13 10.68 6.68
C LEU A 191 16.21 11.58 6.07
N SER A 192 17.13 12.10 6.89
CA SER A 192 18.27 12.89 6.43
C SER A 192 19.17 12.10 5.49
N ASP A 193 19.50 10.85 5.86
CA ASP A 193 20.35 9.99 5.03
C ASP A 193 19.66 9.59 3.73
N PHE A 194 18.35 9.38 3.76
CA PHE A 194 17.57 9.16 2.54
C PHE A 194 17.62 10.38 1.62
N PHE A 195 17.42 11.59 2.12
CA PHE A 195 17.51 12.80 1.31
C PHE A 195 18.91 13.01 0.73
N LYS A 196 19.97 12.75 1.50
CA LYS A 196 21.35 12.79 0.97
C LYS A 196 21.50 11.84 -0.20
N SER A 197 21.02 10.58 -0.07
CA SER A 197 21.10 9.60 -1.16
C SER A 197 20.36 10.03 -2.43
N ILE A 198 19.23 10.75 -2.28
CA ILE A 198 18.49 11.33 -3.41
C ILE A 198 19.30 12.48 -4.05
N CYS A 199 19.86 13.38 -3.24
CA CYS A 199 20.68 14.48 -3.73
C CYS A 199 21.87 13.97 -4.52
N ASP A 200 22.56 12.93 -4.04
CA ASP A 200 23.68 12.29 -4.72
C ASP A 200 23.26 11.69 -6.07
N LYS A 201 22.09 11.02 -6.11
CA LYS A 201 21.55 10.46 -7.37
C LYS A 201 21.12 11.51 -8.39
N GLU A 202 20.66 12.68 -7.91
CA GLU A 202 20.27 13.80 -8.78
C GLU A 202 21.46 14.72 -9.11
N GLY A 203 22.65 14.51 -8.51
CA GLY A 203 23.82 15.36 -8.72
C GLY A 203 23.66 16.78 -8.17
N VAL A 204 22.81 16.95 -7.13
CA VAL A 204 22.54 18.26 -6.50
C VAL A 204 23.17 18.32 -5.10
N PRO A 205 23.77 19.44 -4.70
CA PRO A 205 24.29 19.59 -3.34
C PRO A 205 23.17 19.54 -2.31
N CYS A 206 23.32 18.65 -1.30
CA CYS A 206 22.34 18.52 -0.24
C CYS A 206 22.52 19.63 0.82
N LEU A 207 21.60 20.59 0.86
CA LEU A 207 21.63 21.74 1.78
C LEU A 207 20.71 21.54 3.01
N LEU A 208 20.70 20.35 3.62
CA LEU A 208 19.83 20.02 4.76
C LEU A 208 20.02 20.94 6.00
N TYR A 209 21.08 21.75 6.04
CA TYR A 209 21.44 22.59 7.19
C TYR A 209 21.34 24.10 6.96
N THR A 210 20.85 24.58 5.82
CA THR A 210 20.98 26.00 5.45
C THR A 210 19.76 26.87 5.68
N SER A 211 18.64 26.34 6.16
CA SER A 211 17.48 27.17 6.49
C SER A 211 16.79 26.65 7.75
N PRO A 212 16.83 27.40 8.85
CA PRO A 212 15.96 27.10 10.00
C PRO A 212 14.51 27.18 9.52
N SER A 213 13.71 26.16 9.91
CA SER A 213 12.28 26.15 9.60
C SER A 213 11.63 27.44 10.08
N PRO A 214 10.68 28.01 9.35
CA PRO A 214 9.89 29.15 9.83
C PRO A 214 9.22 28.92 11.20
N ARG A 215 9.09 27.66 11.61
CA ARG A 215 8.56 27.27 12.93
C ARG A 215 9.58 27.32 14.06
N ASP A 216 10.87 27.42 13.75
CA ASP A 216 11.96 27.49 14.74
C ASP A 216 12.32 28.94 15.09
N ARG A 217 11.55 29.91 14.59
CA ARG A 217 11.68 31.35 14.86
C ARG A 217 10.62 31.85 15.86
N GLY A 218 10.26 31.03 16.83
CA GLY A 218 9.36 31.41 17.93
C GLY A 218 10.10 31.62 19.22
#